data_1b335912f32bb3800e4f38500f9ea09b
#
_entry.id   1b335912f32bb3800e4f38500f9ea09b
#
_cell.length_a   1.000
_cell.length_b   1.000
_cell.length_c   1.000
_cell.angle_alpha   90.00
_cell.angle_beta   90.00
_cell.angle_gamma   90.00
#
_symmetry.space_group_name_H-M   'P 1'
#
loop_
_entity.id
_entity.type
_entity.pdbx_description
1 polymer ?
#
loop_
_entity_poly.entity_id
_entity_poly.type
_entity_poly.pdbx_seq_one_letter_code
_entity_poly.pdbx_strand_id
1 'polypeptide(L)'
;MFSTDFWLLIIGCAFFFGCSWIFSNFQKSSYKREIRNRRSFVLLAILLAEEENLACDTRGCREDGTGDVYLALPEGVVRVFSHRDGKFAISLLGAVLINDLHADMAREFCKELNANEKRIRYSAGFEPAIAKTGFSITCDFEDDVDEEDAEYYILSYAKTYLGPKKQELDTLWKSKISSQGK
;
A
#
# COMPACT_ATOMS: atom_id res chain seq x y z
N MET A 1 46.50 -21.17 27.06
CA MET A 1 45.69 -22.39 27.04
C MET A 1 44.38 -22.01 27.67
N PHE A 2 43.31 -21.86 26.89
CA PHE A 2 41.98 -21.50 27.44
C PHE A 2 41.42 -22.71 28.18
N SER A 3 40.76 -22.47 29.33
CA SER A 3 40.17 -23.56 30.13
C SER A 3 39.01 -24.23 29.39
N THR A 4 38.76 -25.50 29.70
CA THR A 4 37.60 -26.28 29.18
C THR A 4 36.27 -25.54 29.41
N ASP A 5 36.17 -24.80 30.50
CA ASP A 5 34.97 -24.02 30.86
C ASP A 5 34.71 -22.85 29.89
N PHE A 6 35.78 -22.24 29.35
CA PHE A 6 35.66 -21.19 28.34
C PHE A 6 35.06 -21.72 27.04
N TRP A 7 35.48 -22.91 26.59
CA TRP A 7 34.91 -23.54 25.39
C TRP A 7 33.45 -23.99 25.57
N LEU A 8 33.12 -24.50 26.76
CA LEU A 8 31.71 -24.85 27.07
C LEU A 8 30.79 -23.63 27.06
N LEU A 9 31.26 -22.49 27.53
CA LEU A 9 30.51 -21.25 27.53
C LEU A 9 30.27 -20.73 26.10
N ILE A 10 31.30 -20.79 25.23
CA ILE A 10 31.15 -20.40 23.82
C ILE A 10 30.17 -21.32 23.10
N ILE A 11 30.27 -22.63 23.28
CA ILE A 11 29.37 -23.60 22.66
C ILE A 11 27.93 -23.38 23.15
N GLY A 12 27.74 -23.13 24.46
CA GLY A 12 26.43 -22.84 25.05
C GLY A 12 25.80 -21.57 24.47
N CYS A 13 26.56 -20.48 24.35
CA CYS A 13 26.13 -19.25 23.73
C CYS A 13 25.75 -19.45 22.25
N ALA A 14 26.60 -20.10 21.47
CA ALA A 14 26.36 -20.37 20.06
C ALA A 14 25.10 -21.22 19.85
N PHE A 15 24.89 -22.23 20.72
CA PHE A 15 23.68 -23.05 20.66
C PHE A 15 22.43 -22.25 21.03
N PHE A 16 22.49 -21.40 22.06
CA PHE A 16 21.37 -20.57 22.49
C PHE A 16 20.98 -19.54 21.38
N PHE A 17 21.96 -18.87 20.80
CA PHE A 17 21.72 -17.93 19.68
C PHE A 17 21.20 -18.64 18.43
N GLY A 18 21.75 -19.83 18.11
CA GLY A 18 21.26 -20.66 17.02
C GLY A 18 19.81 -21.11 17.20
N CYS A 19 19.45 -21.60 18.40
CA CYS A 19 18.09 -22.00 18.71
C CYS A 19 17.12 -20.80 18.69
N SER A 20 17.53 -19.66 19.22
CA SER A 20 16.72 -18.42 19.20
C SER A 20 16.47 -17.93 17.78
N TRP A 21 17.48 -17.97 16.91
CA TRP A 21 17.35 -17.59 15.51
C TRP A 21 16.44 -18.54 14.72
N ILE A 22 16.58 -19.86 14.93
CA ILE A 22 15.72 -20.88 14.30
C ILE A 22 14.27 -20.69 14.75
N PHE A 23 14.04 -20.47 16.05
CA PHE A 23 12.70 -20.28 16.61
C PHE A 23 12.04 -19.00 16.06
N SER A 24 12.78 -17.90 16.00
CA SER A 24 12.31 -16.63 15.41
C SER A 24 11.92 -16.80 13.93
N ASN A 25 12.74 -17.50 13.15
CA ASN A 25 12.43 -17.77 11.75
C ASN A 25 11.23 -18.71 11.58
N PHE A 26 11.09 -19.69 12.45
CA PHE A 26 9.93 -20.59 12.45
C PHE A 26 8.63 -19.84 12.79
N GLN A 27 8.66 -18.95 13.79
CA GLN A 27 7.50 -18.10 14.12
C GLN A 27 7.13 -17.18 12.95
N LYS A 28 8.12 -16.52 12.31
CA LYS A 28 7.86 -15.70 11.13
C LYS A 28 7.25 -16.51 9.98
N SER A 29 7.76 -17.72 9.73
CA SER A 29 7.22 -18.61 8.69
C SER A 29 5.79 -19.05 8.99
N SER A 30 5.47 -19.39 10.25
CA SER A 30 4.12 -19.77 10.68
C SER A 30 3.14 -18.61 10.56
N TYR A 31 3.55 -17.40 10.97
CA TYR A 31 2.76 -16.17 10.84
C TYR A 31 2.46 -15.84 9.38
N LYS A 32 3.48 -15.87 8.51
CA LYS A 32 3.31 -15.66 7.06
C LYS A 32 2.32 -16.67 6.46
N ARG A 33 2.44 -17.94 6.83
CA ARG A 33 1.53 -19.00 6.36
C ARG A 33 0.09 -18.78 6.85
N GLU A 34 -0.09 -18.28 8.07
CA GLU A 34 -1.42 -17.98 8.61
C GLU A 34 -2.08 -16.81 7.87
N ILE A 35 -1.33 -15.73 7.60
CA ILE A 35 -1.82 -14.60 6.82
C ILE A 35 -2.23 -15.03 5.41
N ARG A 36 -1.41 -15.82 4.74
CA ARG A 36 -1.70 -16.39 3.40
C ARG A 36 -2.99 -17.19 3.41
N ASN A 37 -3.22 -17.98 4.46
CA ASN A 37 -4.45 -18.75 4.59
C ASN A 37 -5.70 -17.89 4.83
N ARG A 38 -5.57 -16.68 5.37
CA ARG A 38 -6.70 -15.76 5.61
C ARG A 38 -7.16 -15.02 4.36
N ARG A 39 -6.43 -15.11 3.23
CA ARG A 39 -6.74 -14.45 1.94
C ARG A 39 -7.08 -12.95 2.05
N SER A 40 -6.55 -12.27 3.06
CA SER A 40 -6.75 -10.84 3.19
C SER A 40 -5.72 -10.06 2.40
N PHE A 41 -6.16 -9.28 1.44
CA PHE A 41 -5.30 -8.45 0.59
C PHE A 41 -4.48 -7.44 1.39
N VAL A 42 -5.04 -6.87 2.45
CA VAL A 42 -4.33 -5.94 3.36
C VAL A 42 -3.20 -6.65 4.11
N LEU A 43 -3.45 -7.88 4.58
CA LEU A 43 -2.40 -8.66 5.26
C LEU A 43 -1.30 -9.10 4.29
N LEU A 44 -1.64 -9.43 3.05
CA LEU A 44 -0.66 -9.69 2.00
C LEU A 44 0.17 -8.44 1.69
N ALA A 45 -0.45 -7.26 1.65
CA ALA A 45 0.27 -5.99 1.47
C ALA A 45 1.27 -5.70 2.60
N ILE A 46 0.93 -6.04 3.85
CA ILE A 46 1.84 -5.91 4.99
C ILE A 46 3.03 -6.87 4.84
N LEU A 47 2.78 -8.13 4.49
CA LEU A 47 3.86 -9.10 4.26
C LEU A 47 4.80 -8.65 3.16
N LEU A 48 4.24 -8.19 2.04
CA LEU A 48 5.01 -7.70 0.91
C LEU A 48 5.86 -6.48 1.31
N ALA A 49 5.30 -5.56 2.10
CA ALA A 49 6.04 -4.42 2.61
C ALA A 49 7.24 -4.85 3.49
N GLU A 50 7.08 -5.88 4.31
CA GLU A 50 8.18 -6.45 5.10
C GLU A 50 9.25 -7.11 4.21
N GLU A 51 8.84 -7.85 3.17
CA GLU A 51 9.74 -8.53 2.25
C GLU A 51 10.55 -7.56 1.39
N GLU A 52 9.90 -6.54 0.86
CA GLU A 52 10.51 -5.51 0.01
C GLU A 52 11.12 -4.34 0.81
N ASN A 53 11.08 -4.40 2.15
CA ASN A 53 11.58 -3.34 3.05
C ASN A 53 10.96 -1.96 2.76
N LEU A 54 9.65 -1.93 2.48
CA LEU A 54 8.89 -0.71 2.24
C LEU A 54 8.39 -0.10 3.55
N ALA A 55 8.33 1.22 3.62
CA ALA A 55 7.68 1.90 4.73
C ALA A 55 6.17 1.64 4.66
N CYS A 56 5.61 1.10 5.75
CA CYS A 56 4.22 0.69 5.85
C CYS A 56 3.57 1.25 7.13
N ASP A 57 2.42 1.92 6.98
CA ASP A 57 1.58 2.33 8.11
C ASP A 57 0.37 1.41 8.20
N THR A 58 0.30 0.65 9.28
CA THR A 58 -0.70 -0.40 9.52
C THR A 58 -1.80 0.02 10.49
N ARG A 59 -1.84 1.29 10.95
CA ARG A 59 -2.79 1.75 11.99
C ARG A 59 -4.26 1.59 11.59
N GLY A 60 -4.57 1.55 10.30
CA GLY A 60 -5.91 1.31 9.79
C GLY A 60 -6.30 -0.17 9.64
N CYS A 61 -5.34 -1.10 9.78
CA CYS A 61 -5.58 -2.53 9.67
C CYS A 61 -6.21 -3.09 10.95
N ARG A 62 -7.23 -3.93 10.80
CA ARG A 62 -7.88 -4.66 11.90
C ARG A 62 -7.34 -6.09 12.01
N GLU A 63 -7.54 -6.73 13.14
CA GLU A 63 -7.12 -8.12 13.41
C GLU A 63 -7.75 -9.12 12.43
N ASP A 64 -8.97 -8.82 11.94
CA ASP A 64 -9.67 -9.65 10.95
C ASP A 64 -9.14 -9.47 9.51
N GLY A 65 -8.13 -8.62 9.32
CA GLY A 65 -7.53 -8.33 8.03
C GLY A 65 -8.35 -7.37 7.16
N THR A 66 -9.38 -6.74 7.73
CA THR A 66 -10.11 -5.65 7.07
C THR A 66 -9.50 -4.30 7.42
N GLY A 67 -9.90 -3.27 6.69
CA GLY A 67 -9.42 -1.91 6.87
C GLY A 67 -8.41 -1.51 5.82
N ASP A 68 -7.43 -0.70 6.20
CA ASP A 68 -6.47 -0.13 5.27
C ASP A 68 -5.04 -0.09 5.81
N VAL A 69 -4.10 -0.15 4.87
CA VAL A 69 -2.68 0.10 5.10
C VAL A 69 -2.15 1.08 4.06
N TYR A 70 -1.10 1.81 4.40
CA TYR A 70 -0.48 2.79 3.54
C TYR A 70 0.96 2.39 3.28
N LEU A 71 1.33 2.28 2.01
CA LEU A 71 2.66 1.90 1.55
C LEU A 71 3.34 3.09 0.87
N ALA A 72 4.58 3.35 1.20
CA ALA A 72 5.38 4.34 0.49
C ALA A 72 6.07 3.65 -0.69
N LEU A 73 5.59 3.92 -1.91
CA LEU A 73 6.17 3.46 -3.17
C LEU A 73 6.87 4.63 -3.89
N PRO A 74 7.74 4.36 -4.87
CA PRO A 74 8.37 5.41 -5.68
C PRO A 74 7.35 6.32 -6.40
N GLU A 75 6.20 5.80 -6.77
CA GLU A 75 5.10 6.51 -7.43
C GLU A 75 4.36 7.46 -6.48
N GLY A 76 4.41 7.20 -5.19
CA GLY A 76 3.74 7.94 -4.13
C GLY A 76 3.20 7.06 -3.01
N VAL A 77 2.37 7.62 -2.15
CA VAL A 77 1.71 6.85 -1.08
C VAL A 77 0.53 6.07 -1.67
N VAL A 78 0.59 4.76 -1.55
CA VAL A 78 -0.48 3.85 -1.99
C VAL A 78 -1.23 3.34 -0.76
N ARG A 79 -2.54 3.54 -0.74
CA ARG A 79 -3.45 2.95 0.22
C ARG A 79 -4.00 1.65 -0.35
N VAL A 80 -3.83 0.57 0.37
CA VAL A 80 -4.46 -0.72 0.10
C VAL A 80 -5.59 -0.91 1.10
N PHE A 81 -6.79 -1.21 0.60
CA PHE A 81 -7.99 -1.30 1.40
C PHE A 81 -8.73 -2.61 1.13
N SER A 82 -9.18 -3.30 2.17
CA SER A 82 -9.94 -4.54 2.07
C SER A 82 -11.25 -4.44 2.84
N HIS A 83 -12.32 -4.92 2.21
CA HIS A 83 -13.65 -5.05 2.79
C HIS A 83 -13.90 -6.46 3.32
N ARG A 84 -14.92 -6.61 4.19
CA ARG A 84 -15.31 -7.90 4.74
C ARG A 84 -15.88 -8.89 3.71
N ASP A 85 -16.39 -8.37 2.58
CA ASP A 85 -16.95 -9.15 1.48
C ASP A 85 -15.89 -9.69 0.50
N GLY A 86 -14.60 -9.55 0.84
CA GLY A 86 -13.49 -9.98 0.00
C GLY A 86 -13.04 -8.96 -1.05
N LYS A 87 -13.82 -7.90 -1.27
CA LYS A 87 -13.43 -6.82 -2.19
C LYS A 87 -12.27 -6.04 -1.64
N PHE A 88 -11.42 -5.55 -2.53
CA PHE A 88 -10.31 -4.69 -2.17
C PHE A 88 -10.15 -3.54 -3.15
N ALA A 89 -9.44 -2.52 -2.72
CA ALA A 89 -9.13 -1.36 -3.55
C ALA A 89 -7.69 -0.91 -3.32
N ILE A 90 -7.11 -0.32 -4.37
CA ILE A 90 -5.79 0.30 -4.34
C ILE A 90 -5.98 1.76 -4.75
N SER A 91 -5.46 2.67 -3.93
CA SER A 91 -5.53 4.11 -4.18
C SER A 91 -4.16 4.74 -4.17
N LEU A 92 -3.79 5.45 -5.22
CA LEU A 92 -2.65 6.35 -5.21
C LEU A 92 -3.11 7.70 -4.64
N LEU A 93 -2.63 8.04 -3.45
CA LEU A 93 -3.02 9.24 -2.72
C LEU A 93 -2.21 10.45 -3.15
N GLY A 94 -2.85 11.61 -3.25
CA GLY A 94 -2.19 12.85 -3.63
C GLY A 94 -1.47 12.75 -4.97
N ALA A 95 -2.05 12.00 -5.93
CA ALA A 95 -1.47 11.78 -7.25
C ALA A 95 -1.07 13.10 -7.92
N VAL A 96 -1.91 14.11 -7.79
CA VAL A 96 -1.61 15.50 -8.20
C VAL A 96 -2.00 16.41 -7.03
N LEU A 97 -1.08 17.22 -6.54
CA LEU A 97 -1.35 18.16 -5.46
C LEU A 97 -2.14 19.36 -5.99
N ILE A 98 -3.06 19.86 -5.16
CA ILE A 98 -3.98 20.93 -5.50
C ILE A 98 -3.82 22.06 -4.49
N ASN A 99 -3.89 23.30 -4.96
CA ASN A 99 -4.08 24.45 -4.07
C ASN A 99 -5.51 24.42 -3.53
N ASP A 100 -5.68 24.66 -2.23
CA ASP A 100 -6.99 24.65 -1.56
C ASP A 100 -8.01 25.59 -2.22
N LEU A 101 -7.56 26.68 -2.83
CA LEU A 101 -8.39 27.61 -3.61
C LEU A 101 -9.09 26.93 -4.81
N HIS A 102 -8.55 25.82 -5.30
CA HIS A 102 -9.10 25.07 -6.43
C HIS A 102 -9.81 23.78 -6.01
N ALA A 103 -10.04 23.56 -4.71
CA ALA A 103 -10.59 22.31 -4.20
C ALA A 103 -12.01 22.00 -4.74
N ASP A 104 -12.88 23.02 -4.87
CA ASP A 104 -14.22 22.84 -5.41
C ASP A 104 -14.19 22.51 -6.91
N MET A 105 -13.37 23.23 -7.67
CA MET A 105 -13.16 22.96 -9.09
C MET A 105 -12.60 21.55 -9.32
N ALA A 106 -11.69 21.10 -8.46
CA ALA A 106 -11.12 19.76 -8.53
C ALA A 106 -12.18 18.68 -8.28
N ARG A 107 -13.11 18.92 -7.34
CA ARG A 107 -14.20 17.99 -7.07
C ARG A 107 -15.18 17.87 -8.26
N GLU A 108 -15.52 18.99 -8.91
CA GLU A 108 -16.34 18.95 -10.12
C GLU A 108 -15.59 18.24 -11.27
N PHE A 109 -14.30 18.50 -11.42
CA PHE A 109 -13.48 17.82 -12.41
C PHE A 109 -13.43 16.30 -12.19
N CYS A 110 -13.36 15.82 -10.95
CA CYS A 110 -13.49 14.39 -10.64
C CYS A 110 -14.81 13.82 -11.13
N LYS A 111 -15.93 14.54 -11.01
CA LYS A 111 -17.22 14.07 -11.51
C LYS A 111 -17.23 13.90 -13.03
N GLU A 112 -16.59 14.85 -13.75
CA GLU A 112 -16.43 14.77 -15.22
C GLU A 112 -15.60 13.54 -15.61
N LEU A 113 -14.48 13.29 -14.93
CA LEU A 113 -13.62 12.13 -15.18
C LEU A 113 -14.35 10.81 -14.90
N ASN A 114 -15.02 10.72 -13.75
CA ASN A 114 -15.69 9.51 -13.32
C ASN A 114 -16.90 9.14 -14.21
N ALA A 115 -17.49 10.10 -14.92
CA ALA A 115 -18.59 9.81 -15.85
C ALA A 115 -18.17 8.91 -17.03
N ASN A 116 -16.89 8.90 -17.37
CA ASN A 116 -16.34 8.16 -18.51
C ASN A 116 -15.53 6.91 -18.10
N GLU A 117 -15.25 6.73 -16.82
CA GLU A 117 -14.43 5.62 -16.30
C GLU A 117 -15.28 4.65 -15.48
N LYS A 118 -15.09 3.32 -15.71
CA LYS A 118 -15.87 2.28 -15.00
C LYS A 118 -15.10 1.63 -13.85
N ARG A 119 -13.76 1.54 -13.98
CA ARG A 119 -12.90 0.81 -13.02
C ARG A 119 -12.06 1.73 -12.15
N ILE A 120 -11.94 2.99 -12.54
CA ILE A 120 -11.15 3.99 -11.83
C ILE A 120 -12.10 5.02 -11.25
N ARG A 121 -11.83 5.40 -10.01
CA ARG A 121 -12.48 6.53 -9.35
C ARG A 121 -11.47 7.60 -9.03
N TYR A 122 -11.76 8.81 -9.46
CA TYR A 122 -11.01 10.00 -9.09
C TYR A 122 -11.72 10.70 -7.93
N SER A 123 -10.96 11.11 -6.94
CA SER A 123 -11.44 11.95 -5.84
C SER A 123 -10.48 13.12 -5.61
N ALA A 124 -10.97 14.22 -5.07
CA ALA A 124 -10.17 15.38 -4.72
C ALA A 124 -10.53 15.86 -3.31
N GLY A 125 -9.53 16.06 -2.48
CA GLY A 125 -9.71 16.49 -1.10
C GLY A 125 -8.43 16.50 -0.30
N PHE A 126 -8.56 16.81 0.99
CA PHE A 126 -7.46 16.69 1.94
C PHE A 126 -7.24 15.22 2.31
N GLU A 127 -6.02 14.75 2.14
CA GLU A 127 -5.60 13.39 2.47
C GLU A 127 -4.77 13.39 3.77
N PRO A 128 -5.34 12.92 4.88
CA PRO A 128 -4.66 12.95 6.18
C PRO A 128 -3.34 12.16 6.19
N ALA A 129 -3.25 11.06 5.43
CA ALA A 129 -2.07 10.21 5.38
C ALA A 129 -0.83 10.91 4.83
N ILE A 130 -1.02 11.91 3.98
CA ILE A 130 0.07 12.72 3.39
C ILE A 130 0.02 14.18 3.84
N ALA A 131 -0.98 14.58 4.66
CA ALA A 131 -1.22 15.94 5.14
C ALA A 131 -1.26 17.00 4.02
N LYS A 132 -1.87 16.67 2.87
CA LYS A 132 -1.96 17.54 1.69
C LYS A 132 -3.29 17.41 1.00
N THR A 133 -3.73 18.48 0.32
CA THR A 133 -4.88 18.46 -0.58
C THR A 133 -4.41 18.01 -1.96
N GLY A 134 -5.12 17.05 -2.55
CA GLY A 134 -4.74 16.51 -3.85
C GLY A 134 -5.82 15.63 -4.45
N PHE A 135 -5.55 15.18 -5.69
CA PHE A 135 -6.31 14.12 -6.33
C PHE A 135 -5.84 12.75 -5.85
N SER A 136 -6.77 11.84 -5.67
CA SER A 136 -6.48 10.42 -5.45
C SER A 136 -7.11 9.59 -6.56
N ILE A 137 -6.40 8.56 -6.99
CA ILE A 137 -6.82 7.64 -8.05
C ILE A 137 -7.05 6.28 -7.42
N THR A 138 -8.28 5.79 -7.41
CA THR A 138 -8.68 4.52 -6.79
C THR A 138 -9.11 3.52 -7.84
N CYS A 139 -8.61 2.30 -7.74
CA CYS A 139 -9.09 1.14 -8.48
C CYS A 139 -9.75 0.17 -7.52
N ASP A 140 -10.97 -0.24 -7.83
CA ASP A 140 -11.71 -1.26 -7.11
C ASP A 140 -11.58 -2.61 -7.83
N PHE A 141 -11.40 -3.67 -7.06
CA PHE A 141 -11.30 -5.05 -7.54
C PHE A 141 -12.37 -5.89 -6.85
N GLU A 142 -13.05 -6.70 -7.64
CA GLU A 142 -14.18 -7.52 -7.17
C GLU A 142 -13.82 -9.01 -7.08
N ASP A 143 -12.69 -9.41 -7.67
CA ASP A 143 -12.27 -10.81 -7.75
C ASP A 143 -11.47 -11.23 -6.52
N ASP A 144 -11.56 -12.53 -6.19
CA ASP A 144 -10.62 -13.18 -5.28
C ASP A 144 -9.21 -13.12 -5.90
N VAL A 145 -8.29 -12.53 -5.17
CA VAL A 145 -6.90 -12.39 -5.59
C VAL A 145 -6.07 -13.39 -4.80
N ASP A 146 -5.30 -14.19 -5.51
CA ASP A 146 -4.32 -15.06 -4.87
C ASP A 146 -3.04 -14.27 -4.49
N GLU A 147 -2.07 -14.97 -3.91
CA GLU A 147 -0.86 -14.33 -3.39
C GLU A 147 0.04 -13.77 -4.51
N GLU A 148 0.17 -14.48 -5.63
CA GLU A 148 0.98 -14.05 -6.77
C GLU A 148 0.37 -12.80 -7.42
N ASP A 149 -0.96 -12.75 -7.51
CA ASP A 149 -1.70 -11.59 -7.97
C ASP A 149 -1.55 -10.39 -7.02
N ALA A 150 -1.50 -10.61 -5.70
CA ALA A 150 -1.37 -9.53 -4.72
C ALA A 150 -0.07 -8.73 -4.92
N GLU A 151 1.06 -9.39 -5.15
CA GLU A 151 2.33 -8.72 -5.46
C GLU A 151 2.22 -7.87 -6.74
N TYR A 152 1.63 -8.45 -7.79
CA TYR A 152 1.38 -7.74 -9.04
C TYR A 152 0.54 -6.48 -8.81
N TYR A 153 -0.62 -6.60 -8.15
CA TYR A 153 -1.52 -5.46 -7.94
C TYR A 153 -0.93 -4.37 -7.05
N ILE A 154 -0.16 -4.72 -6.03
CA ILE A 154 0.39 -3.74 -5.10
C ILE A 154 1.61 -3.02 -5.68
N LEU A 155 2.55 -3.75 -6.27
CA LEU A 155 3.81 -3.18 -6.76
C LEU A 155 3.76 -2.82 -8.25
N SER A 156 3.46 -3.80 -9.09
CA SER A 156 3.54 -3.63 -10.54
C SER A 156 2.40 -2.76 -11.07
N TYR A 157 1.19 -2.94 -10.58
CA TYR A 157 0.03 -2.16 -10.99
C TYR A 157 0.13 -0.69 -10.62
N ALA A 158 0.64 -0.37 -9.41
CA ALA A 158 0.91 1.00 -9.00
C ALA A 158 1.87 1.69 -9.98
N LYS A 159 2.93 1.01 -10.39
CA LYS A 159 3.94 1.52 -11.32
C LYS A 159 3.43 1.59 -12.76
N THR A 160 2.85 0.50 -13.27
CA THR A 160 2.54 0.35 -14.70
C THR A 160 1.21 0.97 -15.10
N TYR A 161 0.30 1.14 -14.16
CA TYR A 161 -1.04 1.67 -14.43
C TYR A 161 -1.32 2.99 -13.70
N LEU A 162 -1.19 3.04 -12.37
CA LEU A 162 -1.49 4.27 -11.62
C LEU A 162 -0.50 5.39 -11.90
N GLY A 163 0.78 5.07 -12.12
CA GLY A 163 1.80 6.05 -12.49
C GLY A 163 1.49 6.81 -13.79
N PRO A 164 1.22 6.12 -14.91
CA PRO A 164 0.75 6.75 -16.16
C PRO A 164 -0.55 7.55 -15.98
N LYS A 165 -1.53 7.02 -15.23
CA LYS A 165 -2.80 7.74 -14.94
C LYS A 165 -2.57 9.03 -14.15
N LYS A 166 -1.61 9.05 -13.24
CA LYS A 166 -1.17 10.27 -12.54
C LYS A 166 -0.66 11.33 -13.52
N GLN A 167 0.15 10.94 -14.50
CA GLN A 167 0.69 11.88 -15.50
C GLN A 167 -0.41 12.44 -16.42
N GLU A 168 -1.33 11.57 -16.83
CA GLU A 168 -2.51 11.97 -17.60
C GLU A 168 -3.37 12.99 -16.82
N LEU A 169 -3.67 12.69 -15.56
CA LEU A 169 -4.44 13.55 -14.67
C LEU A 169 -3.77 14.92 -14.46
N ASP A 170 -2.46 14.94 -14.23
CA ASP A 170 -1.70 16.18 -14.06
C ASP A 170 -1.79 17.08 -15.31
N THR A 171 -1.68 16.47 -16.49
CA THR A 171 -1.77 17.17 -17.77
C THR A 171 -3.18 17.76 -17.98
N LEU A 172 -4.22 16.97 -17.75
CA LEU A 172 -5.61 17.39 -17.87
C LEU A 172 -5.95 18.50 -16.87
N TRP A 173 -5.48 18.37 -15.63
CA TRP A 173 -5.69 19.37 -14.59
C TRP A 173 -5.03 20.71 -14.92
N LYS A 174 -3.78 20.71 -15.37
CA LYS A 174 -3.08 21.92 -15.81
C LYS A 174 -3.81 22.62 -16.97
N SER A 175 -4.32 21.85 -17.92
CA SER A 175 -5.13 22.38 -19.02
C SER A 175 -6.42 23.01 -18.51
N LYS A 176 -7.12 22.38 -17.56
CA LYS A 176 -8.37 22.89 -16.95
C LYS A 176 -8.15 24.23 -16.26
N ILE A 177 -7.09 24.35 -15.42
CA ILE A 177 -6.75 25.62 -14.76
C ILE A 177 -6.44 26.71 -15.77
N SER A 178 -5.64 26.40 -16.80
CA SER A 178 -5.23 27.38 -17.80
C SER A 178 -6.40 27.92 -18.63
N SER A 179 -7.45 27.14 -18.79
CA SER A 179 -8.66 27.54 -19.54
C SER A 179 -9.57 28.48 -18.76
N GLN A 180 -9.50 28.51 -17.44
CA GLN A 180 -10.32 29.38 -16.58
C GLN A 180 -9.66 30.71 -16.24
N GLY A 181 -8.37 30.86 -16.49
CA GLY A 181 -7.61 32.10 -16.29
C GLY A 181 -7.67 33.09 -17.46
N LYS A 182 -8.48 32.78 -18.48
CA LYS A 182 -8.79 33.66 -19.62
C LYS A 182 -10.21 34.16 -19.52
#